data_06fd76561e0aa56f1c6bf6638ab32fbb
#
_entry.id   06fd76561e0aa56f1c6bf6638ab32fbb
#
_cell.length_a   1.000
_cell.length_b   1.000
_cell.length_c   1.000
_cell.angle_alpha   90.00
_cell.angle_beta   90.00
_cell.angle_gamma   90.00
#
_symmetry.space_group_name_H-M   'P 1'
#
loop_
_entity.id
_entity.type
_entity.pdbx_description
1 polymer ?
#
loop_
_entity_poly.entity_id
_entity_poly.type
_entity_poly.pdbx_seq_one_letter_code
_entity_poly.pdbx_strand_id
1 'polypeptide(L)'
;MVKEIGNSLYGKLAQGLRDKTAFDTATGKNNKIGPSAVTNPYMAAHTTGLIRAVCGELLHRIPLHRTVVSVTTDGFLTDAPLEELDQTGPLCRRYQALCQQLHGDESGDPVPMLELKHHARQIVSIKTRGQCTAVIGDTPPVLAKAGVKCAGTTEEQNAWILRLYLDREPGQKIDASHLISLREQWLTESDLIEIKQQSRLPYEFDQKRQLVNPQIVEVAGGSHIACDTVPWDEAGMADHCRARFDGWREDNCLKTMEDWASWEDYYESALALQGSKMRVREDGSLGILTRILTRSLVQKAWFDHTMTYGEISALLTSVGLPVTVDTCKNSKRAALPENVVPVTGEVLRVLALLLRQVPEYPLEPLFKPERLDEVKSRLNSMEISHA
;
A
#
# COMPACT_ATOMS: atom_id res chain seq x y z
N MET A 1 -10.56 27.93 16.82
CA MET A 1 -12.00 28.27 17.03
C MET A 1 -12.69 28.72 15.73
N VAL A 2 -12.34 29.83 15.06
CA VAL A 2 -13.06 30.29 13.83
C VAL A 2 -12.99 29.24 12.68
N LYS A 3 -11.83 28.67 12.41
CA LYS A 3 -11.65 27.60 11.41
C LYS A 3 -12.47 26.35 11.73
N GLU A 4 -12.60 25.98 12.98
CA GLU A 4 -13.39 24.83 13.42
C GLU A 4 -14.89 25.07 13.23
N ILE A 5 -15.37 26.31 13.48
CA ILE A 5 -16.76 26.69 13.23
C ILE A 5 -17.08 26.59 11.74
N GLY A 6 -16.21 27.13 10.86
CA GLY A 6 -16.37 27.05 9.41
C GLY A 6 -16.40 25.62 8.89
N ASN A 7 -15.47 24.78 9.34
CA ASN A 7 -15.42 23.36 8.98
C ASN A 7 -16.66 22.61 9.49
N SER A 8 -17.14 22.92 10.69
CA SER A 8 -18.35 22.35 11.26
C SER A 8 -19.59 22.73 10.45
N LEU A 9 -19.72 24.00 10.06
CA LEU A 9 -20.83 24.46 9.22
C LEU A 9 -20.87 23.74 7.88
N TYR A 10 -19.72 23.62 7.20
CA TYR A 10 -19.61 22.85 5.97
C TYR A 10 -20.04 21.39 6.18
N GLY A 11 -19.57 20.74 7.26
CA GLY A 11 -19.98 19.38 7.62
C GLY A 11 -21.50 19.26 7.83
N LYS A 12 -22.14 20.28 8.40
CA LYS A 12 -23.60 20.35 8.61
C LYS A 12 -24.38 20.45 7.29
N LEU A 13 -23.85 21.07 6.24
CA LEU A 13 -24.47 21.11 4.91
C LEU A 13 -24.63 19.69 4.31
N ALA A 14 -23.71 18.79 4.63
CA ALA A 14 -23.70 17.39 4.14
C ALA A 14 -24.27 16.38 5.15
N GLN A 15 -24.72 16.81 6.32
CA GLN A 15 -25.23 15.91 7.37
C GLN A 15 -26.51 15.21 6.91
N GLY A 16 -26.62 13.91 7.15
CA GLY A 16 -27.79 13.09 6.82
C GLY A 16 -27.96 12.72 5.34
N LEU A 17 -27.00 13.11 4.46
CA LEU A 17 -27.01 12.72 3.04
C LEU A 17 -26.54 11.26 2.81
N ARG A 18 -25.88 10.68 3.78
CA ARG A 18 -25.48 9.26 3.80
C ARG A 18 -25.94 8.63 5.10
N ASP A 19 -26.23 7.34 5.06
CA ASP A 19 -26.55 6.60 6.27
C ASP A 19 -25.32 6.54 7.19
N LYS A 20 -25.41 7.26 8.29
CA LYS A 20 -24.43 7.25 9.37
C LYS A 20 -25.15 7.09 10.68
N THR A 21 -24.54 6.42 11.61
CA THR A 21 -25.03 6.30 12.98
C THR A 21 -24.03 6.97 13.95
N ALA A 22 -24.55 7.51 15.03
CA ALA A 22 -23.78 7.95 16.18
C ALA A 22 -24.30 7.27 17.44
N PHE A 23 -23.40 7.05 18.38
CA PHE A 23 -23.79 6.55 19.69
C PHE A 23 -24.47 7.66 20.48
N ASP A 24 -25.67 7.38 20.96
CA ASP A 24 -26.48 8.27 21.77
C ASP A 24 -26.38 7.82 23.24
N THR A 25 -25.75 8.65 24.06
CA THR A 25 -25.56 8.38 25.49
C THR A 25 -26.89 8.38 26.29
N ALA A 26 -27.93 9.08 25.81
CA ALA A 26 -29.22 9.10 26.49
C ALA A 26 -29.97 7.78 26.33
N THR A 27 -29.80 7.11 25.17
CA THR A 27 -30.50 5.85 24.87
C THR A 27 -29.61 4.62 24.97
N GLY A 28 -28.30 4.79 25.07
CA GLY A 28 -27.30 3.69 25.05
C GLY A 28 -27.23 2.95 23.71
N LYS A 29 -27.75 3.53 22.62
CA LYS A 29 -27.85 2.88 21.30
C LYS A 29 -27.25 3.73 20.18
N ASN A 30 -26.89 3.08 19.09
CA ASN A 30 -26.54 3.79 17.86
C ASN A 30 -27.80 4.26 17.15
N ASN A 31 -27.98 5.56 17.05
CA ASN A 31 -29.09 6.19 16.35
C ASN A 31 -28.64 6.76 15.00
N LYS A 32 -29.51 6.71 14.00
CA LYS A 32 -29.24 7.30 12.68
C LYS A 32 -29.12 8.83 12.82
N ILE A 33 -28.05 9.39 12.24
CA ILE A 33 -27.88 10.83 12.16
C ILE A 33 -28.77 11.37 11.04
N GLY A 34 -29.82 12.09 11.42
CA GLY A 34 -30.68 12.80 10.49
C GLY A 34 -30.05 14.06 9.88
N PRO A 35 -30.72 14.69 8.92
CA PRO A 35 -30.30 15.99 8.39
C PRO A 35 -30.30 17.06 9.47
N SER A 36 -29.39 18.03 9.33
CA SER A 36 -29.38 19.23 10.17
C SER A 36 -30.34 20.29 9.63
N ALA A 37 -30.64 21.34 10.42
CA ALA A 37 -31.46 22.46 9.99
C ALA A 37 -30.87 23.20 8.75
N VAL A 38 -29.56 23.08 8.51
CA VAL A 38 -28.85 23.73 7.39
C VAL A 38 -28.40 22.72 6.33
N THR A 39 -28.86 21.47 6.38
CA THR A 39 -28.51 20.47 5.35
C THR A 39 -28.97 20.92 3.98
N ASN A 40 -28.02 21.05 3.07
CA ASN A 40 -28.24 21.44 1.68
C ASN A 40 -27.31 20.65 0.76
N PRO A 41 -27.80 19.58 0.11
CA PRO A 41 -27.01 18.72 -0.75
C PRO A 41 -26.34 19.50 -1.91
N TYR A 42 -27.06 20.45 -2.47
CA TYR A 42 -26.58 21.27 -3.58
C TYR A 42 -25.35 22.12 -3.19
N MET A 43 -25.46 22.84 -2.07
CA MET A 43 -24.34 23.67 -1.58
C MET A 43 -23.14 22.83 -1.18
N ALA A 44 -23.36 21.69 -0.52
CA ALA A 44 -22.26 20.79 -0.16
C ALA A 44 -21.56 20.21 -1.39
N ALA A 45 -22.32 19.79 -2.41
CA ALA A 45 -21.76 19.28 -3.67
C ALA A 45 -21.05 20.37 -4.47
N HIS A 46 -21.61 21.57 -4.53
CA HIS A 46 -21.03 22.70 -5.24
C HIS A 46 -19.69 23.13 -4.65
N THR A 47 -19.60 23.24 -3.32
CA THR A 47 -18.36 23.62 -2.63
C THR A 47 -17.23 22.65 -2.96
N THR A 48 -17.45 21.34 -2.75
CA THR A 48 -16.43 20.34 -3.07
C THR A 48 -16.14 20.21 -4.56
N GLY A 49 -17.17 20.36 -5.40
CA GLY A 49 -17.05 20.33 -6.85
C GLY A 49 -16.20 21.45 -7.39
N LEU A 50 -16.41 22.68 -6.90
CA LEU A 50 -15.62 23.85 -7.31
C LEU A 50 -14.14 23.68 -6.93
N ILE A 51 -13.85 23.31 -5.70
CA ILE A 51 -12.45 23.11 -5.25
C ILE A 51 -11.76 22.03 -6.08
N ARG A 52 -12.43 20.92 -6.33
CA ARG A 52 -11.88 19.84 -7.18
C ARG A 52 -11.64 20.30 -8.62
N ALA A 53 -12.53 21.10 -9.16
CA ALA A 53 -12.40 21.62 -10.51
C ALA A 53 -11.23 22.62 -10.63
N VAL A 54 -11.05 23.50 -9.65
CA VAL A 54 -9.90 24.42 -9.56
C VAL A 54 -8.59 23.64 -9.41
N CYS A 55 -8.52 22.68 -8.50
CA CYS A 55 -7.35 21.81 -8.38
C CYS A 55 -7.07 21.04 -9.68
N GLY A 56 -8.10 20.52 -10.33
CA GLY A 56 -7.96 19.83 -11.62
C GLY A 56 -7.42 20.74 -12.73
N GLU A 57 -7.87 22.00 -12.80
CA GLU A 57 -7.36 22.98 -13.76
C GLU A 57 -5.89 23.31 -13.50
N LEU A 58 -5.49 23.52 -12.24
CA LEU A 58 -4.10 23.75 -11.85
C LEU A 58 -3.21 22.56 -12.20
N LEU A 59 -3.62 21.36 -11.82
CA LEU A 59 -2.87 20.13 -12.09
C LEU A 59 -2.67 19.87 -13.59
N HIS A 60 -3.69 20.16 -14.40
CA HIS A 60 -3.60 20.01 -15.87
C HIS A 60 -2.62 21.00 -16.52
N ARG A 61 -2.32 22.11 -15.85
CA ARG A 61 -1.43 23.17 -16.31
C ARG A 61 -0.01 23.10 -15.75
N ILE A 62 0.26 22.15 -14.85
CA ILE A 62 1.63 21.88 -14.41
C ILE A 62 2.43 21.37 -15.62
N PRO A 63 3.64 21.91 -15.89
CA PRO A 63 4.49 21.46 -16.99
C PRO A 63 4.77 19.95 -16.92
N LEU A 64 4.74 19.26 -18.06
CA LEU A 64 4.89 17.80 -18.13
C LEU A 64 6.21 17.26 -17.59
N HIS A 65 7.24 18.09 -17.49
CA HIS A 65 8.52 17.69 -16.88
C HIS A 65 8.53 17.77 -15.36
N ARG A 66 7.45 18.27 -14.75
CA ARG A 66 7.26 18.36 -13.31
C ARG A 66 6.51 17.16 -12.76
N THR A 67 6.78 16.84 -11.52
CA THR A 67 6.17 15.71 -10.81
C THR A 67 5.12 16.20 -9.83
N VAL A 68 3.95 15.57 -9.86
CA VAL A 68 2.93 15.71 -8.82
C VAL A 68 3.03 14.51 -7.89
N VAL A 69 3.54 14.74 -6.67
CA VAL A 69 3.78 13.69 -5.67
C VAL A 69 2.47 13.20 -5.07
N SER A 70 1.58 14.12 -4.73
CA SER A 70 0.27 13.76 -4.18
C SER A 70 -0.76 14.86 -4.34
N VAL A 71 -2.03 14.45 -4.37
CA VAL A 71 -3.18 15.34 -4.40
C VAL A 71 -4.08 15.02 -3.20
N THR A 72 -4.47 16.02 -2.44
CA THR A 72 -5.43 15.92 -1.35
C THR A 72 -6.74 16.60 -1.74
N THR A 73 -7.61 16.89 -0.77
CA THR A 73 -8.95 17.45 -1.05
C THR A 73 -8.90 18.84 -1.67
N ASP A 74 -7.95 19.66 -1.22
CA ASP A 74 -7.87 21.11 -1.44
C ASP A 74 -6.42 21.58 -1.72
N GLY A 75 -5.51 20.67 -1.99
CA GLY A 75 -4.12 20.98 -2.27
C GLY A 75 -3.36 19.82 -2.88
N PHE A 76 -2.13 20.07 -3.28
CA PHE A 76 -1.24 19.08 -3.86
C PHE A 76 0.22 19.36 -3.49
N LEU A 77 1.06 18.35 -3.63
CA LEU A 77 2.51 18.43 -3.51
C LEU A 77 3.12 18.23 -4.90
N THR A 78 3.99 19.12 -5.30
CA THR A 78 4.68 19.10 -6.58
C THR A 78 6.10 19.66 -6.44
N ASP A 79 6.99 19.30 -7.35
CA ASP A 79 8.30 19.91 -7.52
C ASP A 79 8.27 21.17 -8.39
N ALA A 80 7.08 21.53 -8.92
CA ALA A 80 6.90 22.79 -9.63
C ALA A 80 6.92 23.97 -8.62
N PRO A 81 7.78 24.98 -8.83
CA PRO A 81 7.76 26.19 -8.04
C PRO A 81 6.46 26.97 -8.27
N LEU A 82 6.08 27.82 -7.30
CA LEU A 82 4.81 28.54 -7.35
C LEU A 82 4.65 29.41 -8.62
N GLU A 83 5.76 29.96 -9.12
CA GLU A 83 5.81 30.83 -10.31
C GLU A 83 5.49 30.07 -11.61
N GLU A 84 5.70 28.75 -11.63
CA GLU A 84 5.36 27.90 -12.79
C GLU A 84 3.90 27.42 -12.76
N LEU A 85 3.17 27.64 -11.67
CA LEU A 85 1.77 27.24 -11.57
C LEU A 85 0.89 28.25 -12.32
N ASP A 86 0.42 27.88 -13.49
CA ASP A 86 -0.46 28.72 -14.30
C ASP A 86 -1.87 28.83 -13.68
N GLN A 87 -2.14 29.96 -13.06
CA GLN A 87 -3.41 30.30 -12.40
C GLN A 87 -4.36 31.11 -13.33
N THR A 88 -4.05 31.21 -14.61
CA THR A 88 -4.83 32.03 -15.55
C THR A 88 -6.06 31.35 -16.14
N GLY A 89 -6.35 30.13 -15.75
CA GLY A 89 -7.50 29.37 -16.20
C GLY A 89 -8.86 29.98 -15.78
N PRO A 90 -9.95 29.66 -16.48
CA PRO A 90 -11.27 30.23 -16.18
C PRO A 90 -11.78 29.91 -14.79
N LEU A 91 -11.53 28.68 -14.27
CA LEU A 91 -11.93 28.29 -12.91
C LEU A 91 -11.05 28.96 -11.86
N CYS A 92 -9.75 29.04 -12.10
CA CYS A 92 -8.81 29.74 -11.23
C CYS A 92 -9.18 31.23 -11.12
N ARG A 93 -9.44 31.92 -12.24
CA ARG A 93 -9.88 33.31 -12.21
C ARG A 93 -11.18 33.50 -11.45
N ARG A 94 -12.15 32.59 -11.64
CA ARG A 94 -13.42 32.64 -10.90
C ARG A 94 -13.21 32.44 -9.39
N TYR A 95 -12.36 31.49 -9.03
CA TYR A 95 -12.05 31.24 -7.63
C TYR A 95 -11.26 32.39 -6.99
N GLN A 96 -10.30 32.96 -7.74
CA GLN A 96 -9.57 34.17 -7.32
C GLN A 96 -10.51 35.35 -7.03
N ALA A 97 -11.50 35.55 -7.90
CA ALA A 97 -12.51 36.60 -7.69
C ALA A 97 -13.35 36.35 -6.42
N LEU A 98 -13.67 35.10 -6.11
CA LEU A 98 -14.34 34.74 -4.85
C LEU A 98 -13.45 34.98 -3.64
N CYS A 99 -12.17 34.62 -3.70
CA CYS A 99 -11.21 34.89 -2.64
C CYS A 99 -11.11 36.40 -2.37
N GLN A 100 -10.98 37.20 -3.42
CA GLN A 100 -10.93 38.68 -3.31
C GLN A 100 -12.20 39.26 -2.70
N GLN A 101 -13.37 38.73 -3.09
CA GLN A 101 -14.65 39.18 -2.56
C GLN A 101 -14.84 38.84 -1.07
N LEU A 102 -14.32 37.71 -0.63
CA LEU A 102 -14.50 37.19 0.74
C LEU A 102 -13.44 37.68 1.72
N HIS A 103 -12.22 37.90 1.25
CA HIS A 103 -11.05 38.17 2.11
C HIS A 103 -10.33 39.47 1.72
N GLY A 104 -10.69 40.11 0.61
CA GLY A 104 -10.15 41.40 0.24
C GLY A 104 -10.54 42.48 1.28
N ASP A 105 -9.60 43.36 1.52
CA ASP A 105 -9.81 44.53 2.41
C ASP A 105 -9.86 45.82 1.59
N GLU A 106 -9.91 46.95 2.26
CA GLU A 106 -9.94 48.29 1.62
C GLU A 106 -8.61 48.66 0.91
N SER A 107 -7.52 47.91 1.16
CA SER A 107 -6.23 48.15 0.51
C SER A 107 -6.27 47.86 -1.00
N GLY A 108 -7.18 46.96 -1.40
CA GLY A 108 -7.27 46.47 -2.78
C GLY A 108 -6.15 45.51 -3.18
N ASP A 109 -5.33 45.07 -2.24
CA ASP A 109 -4.27 44.13 -2.51
C ASP A 109 -4.83 42.76 -2.96
N PRO A 110 -4.17 42.06 -3.91
CA PRO A 110 -4.62 40.77 -4.35
C PRO A 110 -4.58 39.71 -3.22
N VAL A 111 -5.72 39.08 -2.94
CA VAL A 111 -5.78 37.94 -2.01
C VAL A 111 -5.25 36.70 -2.73
N PRO A 112 -4.19 36.02 -2.27
CA PRO A 112 -3.66 34.87 -2.93
C PRO A 112 -4.65 33.70 -2.92
N MET A 113 -4.83 33.05 -4.05
CA MET A 113 -5.67 31.85 -4.20
C MET A 113 -5.00 30.62 -3.60
N LEU A 114 -3.68 30.54 -3.69
CA LEU A 114 -2.86 29.45 -3.21
C LEU A 114 -2.05 29.90 -1.99
N GLU A 115 -1.94 29.05 -1.02
CA GLU A 115 -1.08 29.19 0.14
C GLU A 115 0.05 28.17 0.07
N LEU A 116 1.30 28.59 0.09
CA LEU A 116 2.45 27.70 0.24
C LEU A 116 2.59 27.30 1.70
N LYS A 117 2.19 26.08 2.02
CA LYS A 117 2.22 25.56 3.41
C LYS A 117 3.52 24.86 3.76
N HIS A 118 4.12 24.22 2.79
CA HIS A 118 5.30 23.39 3.00
C HIS A 118 6.27 23.53 1.83
N HIS A 119 7.54 23.61 2.18
CA HIS A 119 8.66 23.56 1.26
C HIS A 119 9.68 22.56 1.82
N ALA A 120 9.83 21.42 1.17
CA ALA A 120 10.75 20.37 1.56
C ALA A 120 11.72 20.07 0.42
N ARG A 121 12.96 19.70 0.76
CA ARG A 121 13.98 19.38 -0.25
C ARG A 121 13.89 17.93 -0.74
N GLN A 122 13.44 17.02 0.13
CA GLN A 122 13.19 15.63 -0.23
C GLN A 122 12.00 15.08 0.57
N ILE A 123 11.08 14.44 -0.14
CA ILE A 123 9.86 13.83 0.44
C ILE A 123 9.87 12.34 0.12
N VAL A 124 9.49 11.53 1.10
CA VAL A 124 9.17 10.12 0.93
C VAL A 124 7.65 10.00 0.87
N SER A 125 7.13 9.56 -0.27
CA SER A 125 5.69 9.35 -0.48
C SER A 125 5.46 7.88 -0.85
N ILE A 126 4.82 7.13 0.03
CA ILE A 126 4.69 5.67 -0.10
C ILE A 126 3.30 5.30 -0.62
N LYS A 127 2.31 6.02 -0.13
CA LYS A 127 0.90 5.74 -0.39
C LYS A 127 0.05 6.97 -0.13
N THR A 128 -1.20 6.90 -0.54
CA THR A 128 -2.19 7.95 -0.22
C THR A 128 -2.21 8.25 1.27
N ARG A 129 -1.93 9.50 1.65
CA ARG A 129 -1.83 9.97 3.05
C ARG A 129 -0.72 9.30 3.86
N GLY A 130 0.29 8.74 3.19
CA GLY A 130 1.50 8.19 3.80
C GLY A 130 2.72 8.89 3.23
N GLN A 131 3.09 10.04 3.81
CA GLN A 131 4.17 10.91 3.36
C GLN A 131 4.94 11.45 4.55
N CYS A 132 6.26 11.57 4.39
CA CYS A 132 7.12 12.24 5.37
C CYS A 132 8.26 12.96 4.66
N THR A 133 8.88 13.89 5.36
CA THR A 133 9.99 14.67 4.85
C THR A 133 11.31 14.01 5.23
N ALA A 134 12.13 13.66 4.23
CA ALA A 134 13.47 13.14 4.46
C ALA A 134 14.50 14.27 4.64
N VAL A 135 14.41 15.32 3.82
CA VAL A 135 15.26 16.51 3.96
C VAL A 135 14.35 17.73 4.11
N ILE A 136 14.38 18.31 5.31
CA ILE A 136 13.56 19.48 5.67
C ILE A 136 14.06 20.70 4.90
N GLY A 137 13.13 21.55 4.46
CA GLY A 137 13.38 22.86 3.88
C GLY A 137 13.30 23.96 4.94
N ASP A 138 12.74 25.08 4.56
CA ASP A 138 12.55 26.29 5.38
C ASP A 138 11.18 26.37 6.07
N THR A 139 10.35 25.36 5.91
CA THR A 139 9.04 25.23 6.55
C THR A 139 8.97 23.95 7.39
N PRO A 140 7.99 23.80 8.28
CA PRO A 140 7.74 22.54 8.98
C PRO A 140 7.59 21.36 8.02
N PRO A 141 7.96 20.12 8.43
CA PRO A 141 7.93 18.97 7.57
C PRO A 141 6.53 18.63 7.05
N VAL A 142 6.47 18.16 5.82
CA VAL A 142 5.27 17.49 5.30
C VAL A 142 5.11 16.14 5.99
N LEU A 143 3.99 15.93 6.66
CA LEU A 143 3.74 14.69 7.40
C LEU A 143 2.30 14.23 7.24
N ALA A 144 2.12 13.04 6.65
CA ALA A 144 0.86 12.33 6.61
C ALA A 144 1.11 10.87 7.04
N LYS A 145 0.56 10.47 8.16
CA LYS A 145 0.96 9.27 8.92
C LYS A 145 0.22 7.99 8.53
N ALA A 146 -0.59 7.97 7.48
CA ALA A 146 -1.41 6.83 7.05
C ALA A 146 -2.24 6.18 8.19
N GLY A 147 -2.68 6.98 9.17
CA GLY A 147 -3.44 6.51 10.33
C GLY A 147 -2.60 6.11 11.55
N VAL A 148 -1.28 6.08 11.44
CA VAL A 148 -0.39 5.79 12.58
C VAL A 148 -0.42 6.96 13.56
N LYS A 149 -0.63 6.66 14.83
CA LYS A 149 -0.61 7.64 15.92
C LYS A 149 0.75 7.62 16.60
N CYS A 150 1.33 8.78 16.81
CA CYS A 150 2.57 8.97 17.55
C CYS A 150 2.51 10.27 18.35
N ALA A 151 3.19 10.31 19.47
CA ALA A 151 3.33 11.49 20.31
C ALA A 151 4.51 12.37 19.84
N GLY A 152 4.66 13.55 20.43
CA GLY A 152 5.75 14.47 20.18
C GLY A 152 5.42 15.60 19.22
N THR A 153 6.41 16.44 18.94
CA THR A 153 6.30 17.55 17.97
C THR A 153 6.18 17.00 16.53
N THR A 154 5.83 17.84 15.59
CA THR A 154 5.73 17.45 14.19
C THR A 154 7.05 16.92 13.65
N GLU A 155 8.17 17.51 14.05
CA GLU A 155 9.53 17.12 13.67
C GLU A 155 9.88 15.74 14.22
N GLU A 156 9.60 15.50 15.51
CA GLU A 156 9.84 14.20 16.16
C GLU A 156 8.98 13.10 15.53
N GLN A 157 7.71 13.41 15.27
CA GLN A 157 6.80 12.49 14.58
C GLN A 157 7.30 12.19 13.15
N ASN A 158 7.75 13.20 12.41
CA ASN A 158 8.29 13.03 11.06
C ASN A 158 9.53 12.12 11.06
N ALA A 159 10.47 12.37 11.96
CA ALA A 159 11.70 11.56 12.08
C ALA A 159 11.38 10.10 12.47
N TRP A 160 10.40 9.89 13.33
CA TRP A 160 9.97 8.55 13.73
C TRP A 160 9.27 7.81 12.58
N ILE A 161 8.36 8.47 11.85
CA ILE A 161 7.67 7.90 10.69
C ILE A 161 8.66 7.57 9.57
N LEU A 162 9.63 8.46 9.30
CA LEU A 162 10.68 8.20 8.30
C LEU A 162 11.45 6.92 8.62
N ARG A 163 11.90 6.75 9.87
CA ARG A 163 12.58 5.53 10.31
C ARG A 163 11.69 4.30 10.15
N LEU A 164 10.45 4.35 10.61
CA LEU A 164 9.51 3.24 10.43
C LEU A 164 9.34 2.83 8.96
N TYR A 165 9.41 3.79 8.05
CA TYR A 165 9.33 3.48 6.62
C TYR A 165 10.63 2.85 6.10
N LEU A 166 11.78 3.46 6.40
CA LEU A 166 13.07 2.99 5.89
C LEU A 166 13.44 1.60 6.45
N ASP A 167 13.17 1.37 7.74
CA ASP A 167 13.55 0.16 8.47
C ASP A 167 12.44 -0.92 8.46
N ARG A 168 11.32 -0.69 7.73
CA ARG A 168 10.18 -1.61 7.75
C ARG A 168 10.56 -3.03 7.36
N GLU A 169 9.92 -3.98 8.03
CA GLU A 169 10.10 -5.42 7.80
C GLU A 169 8.76 -6.08 7.44
N PRO A 170 8.78 -7.24 6.75
CA PRO A 170 7.57 -8.01 6.46
C PRO A 170 6.79 -8.34 7.73
N GLY A 171 5.47 -8.14 7.68
CA GLY A 171 4.60 -8.46 8.81
C GLY A 171 4.79 -7.59 10.06
N GLN A 172 5.64 -6.55 10.02
CA GLN A 172 5.94 -5.70 11.17
C GLN A 172 4.68 -5.14 11.81
N LYS A 173 4.63 -5.22 13.14
CA LYS A 173 3.58 -4.63 13.97
C LYS A 173 4.15 -3.44 14.74
N ILE A 174 3.29 -2.46 14.98
CA ILE A 174 3.58 -1.31 15.83
C ILE A 174 2.56 -1.23 16.95
N ASP A 175 3.00 -0.74 18.09
CA ASP A 175 2.09 -0.40 19.18
C ASP A 175 1.37 0.90 18.84
N ALA A 176 0.06 0.81 18.67
CA ALA A 176 -0.81 1.96 18.48
C ALA A 176 -1.65 2.14 19.73
N SER A 177 -1.60 3.34 20.32
CA SER A 177 -2.50 3.68 21.40
C SER A 177 -3.69 4.46 20.86
N HIS A 178 -4.86 4.20 21.41
CA HIS A 178 -6.07 4.96 21.14
C HIS A 178 -6.90 5.10 22.42
N LEU A 179 -7.61 6.21 22.51
CA LEU A 179 -8.59 6.38 23.55
C LEU A 179 -9.81 5.52 23.26
N ILE A 180 -10.38 4.89 24.28
CA ILE A 180 -11.64 4.15 24.13
C ILE A 180 -12.72 5.07 23.60
N SER A 181 -13.61 4.52 22.77
CA SER A 181 -14.72 5.27 22.21
C SER A 181 -15.74 5.65 23.29
N LEU A 182 -16.50 6.70 23.05
CA LEU A 182 -17.61 7.11 23.94
C LEU A 182 -18.60 5.95 24.20
N ARG A 183 -18.82 5.10 23.19
CA ARG A 183 -19.65 3.91 23.33
C ARG A 183 -19.04 2.90 24.30
N GLU A 184 -17.74 2.63 24.20
CA GLU A 184 -17.04 1.73 25.11
C GLU A 184 -17.05 2.25 26.53
N GLN A 185 -16.76 3.54 26.73
CA GLN A 185 -16.87 4.20 28.04
C GLN A 185 -18.26 4.01 28.64
N TRP A 186 -19.29 4.24 27.85
CA TRP A 186 -20.67 4.07 28.29
C TRP A 186 -21.00 2.65 28.67
N LEU A 187 -20.62 1.66 27.85
CA LEU A 187 -20.93 0.24 28.08
C LEU A 187 -20.16 -0.38 29.21
N THR A 188 -18.96 0.12 29.49
CA THR A 188 -18.08 -0.40 30.56
C THR A 188 -18.13 0.45 31.83
N GLU A 189 -18.93 1.54 31.82
CA GLU A 189 -19.00 2.52 32.94
C GLU A 189 -17.60 3.00 33.38
N SER A 190 -16.70 3.15 32.40
CA SER A 190 -15.31 3.48 32.66
C SER A 190 -14.97 4.92 32.28
N ASP A 191 -13.91 5.45 32.88
CA ASP A 191 -13.30 6.72 32.47
C ASP A 191 -12.64 6.61 31.10
N LEU A 192 -12.13 7.74 30.59
CA LEU A 192 -11.37 7.80 29.35
C LEU A 192 -10.04 7.05 29.52
N ILE A 193 -9.96 5.86 28.99
CA ILE A 193 -8.79 4.97 29.10
C ILE A 193 -8.07 4.95 27.76
N GLU A 194 -6.75 4.96 27.81
CA GLU A 194 -5.91 4.68 26.66
C GLU A 194 -5.66 3.17 26.54
N ILE A 195 -6.05 2.59 25.41
CA ILE A 195 -5.79 1.20 25.10
C ILE A 195 -4.60 1.10 24.16
N LYS A 196 -3.63 0.24 24.48
CA LYS A 196 -2.54 -0.13 23.58
C LYS A 196 -2.94 -1.36 22.79
N GLN A 197 -2.85 -1.25 21.48
CA GLN A 197 -3.16 -2.33 20.55
C GLN A 197 -2.04 -2.45 19.53
N GLN A 198 -1.62 -3.68 19.27
CA GLN A 198 -0.72 -3.93 18.14
C GLN A 198 -1.48 -3.87 16.83
N SER A 199 -0.98 -3.10 15.91
CA SER A 199 -1.49 -3.01 14.54
C SER A 199 -0.37 -3.25 13.53
N ARG A 200 -0.69 -3.85 12.38
CA ARG A 200 0.27 -4.01 11.29
C ARG A 200 0.70 -2.63 10.78
N LEU A 201 1.99 -2.47 10.54
CA LEU A 201 2.53 -1.24 9.96
C LEU A 201 1.94 -1.02 8.55
N PRO A 202 1.24 0.10 8.30
CA PRO A 202 0.55 0.32 7.03
C PRO A 202 1.47 0.89 5.92
N TYR A 203 2.78 0.86 6.11
CA TYR A 203 3.76 1.50 5.24
C TYR A 203 4.29 0.53 4.19
N GLU A 204 3.54 0.42 3.09
CA GLU A 204 3.94 -0.22 1.86
C GLU A 204 3.18 0.44 0.70
N PHE A 205 3.66 0.31 -0.52
CA PHE A 205 2.98 0.81 -1.71
C PHE A 205 1.56 0.25 -1.78
N ASP A 206 0.59 1.05 -2.21
CA ASP A 206 -0.82 0.64 -2.22
C ASP A 206 -1.35 0.20 -3.60
N GLN A 207 -0.50 0.23 -4.62
CA GLN A 207 -0.82 -0.16 -6.00
C GLN A 207 -2.11 0.47 -6.56
N LYS A 208 -2.51 1.63 -6.04
CA LYS A 208 -3.66 2.39 -6.59
C LYS A 208 -3.37 2.96 -7.97
N ARG A 209 -2.10 3.21 -8.24
CA ARG A 209 -1.55 3.47 -9.55
C ARG A 209 -0.52 2.39 -9.84
N GLN A 210 -0.33 2.07 -11.10
CA GLN A 210 0.70 1.12 -11.52
C GLN A 210 2.08 1.74 -11.26
N LEU A 211 2.94 0.99 -10.56
CA LEU A 211 4.33 1.37 -10.37
C LEU A 211 5.11 1.05 -11.64
N VAL A 212 5.95 1.97 -12.08
CA VAL A 212 6.81 1.83 -13.27
C VAL A 212 8.17 2.48 -13.01
N ASN A 213 9.15 2.21 -13.87
CA ASN A 213 10.47 2.85 -13.86
C ASN A 213 11.14 2.83 -12.47
N PRO A 214 11.36 1.65 -11.87
CA PRO A 214 12.05 1.56 -10.60
C PRO A 214 13.47 2.09 -10.71
N GLN A 215 13.89 2.88 -9.73
CA GLN A 215 15.23 3.45 -9.66
C GLN A 215 15.71 3.50 -8.22
N ILE A 216 17.02 3.48 -8.02
CA ILE A 216 17.62 3.67 -6.69
C ILE A 216 17.78 5.14 -6.41
N VAL A 217 17.35 5.56 -5.21
CA VAL A 217 17.49 6.91 -4.70
C VAL A 217 18.11 6.87 -3.29
N GLU A 218 18.94 7.87 -2.98
CA GLU A 218 19.50 8.03 -1.64
C GLU A 218 18.52 8.78 -0.75
N VAL A 219 18.18 8.17 0.40
CA VAL A 219 17.29 8.75 1.41
C VAL A 219 17.87 8.54 2.79
N ALA A 220 18.13 9.61 3.54
CA ALA A 220 18.63 9.59 4.90
C ALA A 220 19.91 8.72 5.10
N GLY A 221 20.78 8.68 4.08
CA GLY A 221 22.05 7.94 4.11
C GLY A 221 21.94 6.45 3.74
N GLY A 222 20.80 6.02 3.20
CA GLY A 222 20.59 4.67 2.67
C GLY A 222 20.00 4.68 1.27
N SER A 223 20.27 3.63 0.51
CA SER A 223 19.76 3.44 -0.85
C SER A 223 18.40 2.75 -0.82
N HIS A 224 17.40 3.35 -1.45
CA HIS A 224 16.02 2.86 -1.47
C HIS A 224 15.44 2.91 -2.88
N ILE A 225 14.45 2.07 -3.15
CA ILE A 225 13.73 2.09 -4.41
C ILE A 225 12.73 3.24 -4.45
N ALA A 226 12.70 3.95 -5.56
CA ALA A 226 11.64 4.88 -5.94
C ALA A 226 11.05 4.45 -7.28
N CYS A 227 9.76 4.70 -7.49
CA CYS A 227 9.06 4.35 -8.71
C CYS A 227 8.23 5.54 -9.19
N ASP A 228 8.15 5.70 -10.50
CA ASP A 228 7.10 6.49 -11.11
C ASP A 228 5.76 5.78 -11.02
N THR A 229 4.67 6.49 -11.24
CA THR A 229 3.35 5.89 -11.25
C THR A 229 2.54 6.34 -12.46
N VAL A 230 1.83 5.39 -13.08
CA VAL A 230 0.88 5.67 -14.17
C VAL A 230 -0.54 5.21 -13.78
N PRO A 231 -1.59 5.76 -14.39
CA PRO A 231 -2.94 5.22 -14.22
C PRO A 231 -3.00 3.76 -14.69
N TRP A 232 -3.85 2.97 -14.07
CA TRP A 232 -4.23 1.67 -14.62
C TRP A 232 -5.15 1.86 -15.82
N ASP A 233 -4.96 1.06 -16.87
CA ASP A 233 -5.84 1.07 -18.04
C ASP A 233 -7.24 0.55 -17.68
N GLU A 234 -7.32 -0.47 -16.82
CA GLU A 234 -8.56 -1.08 -16.37
C GLU A 234 -8.61 -1.25 -14.85
N ALA A 235 -9.78 -0.97 -14.26
CA ALA A 235 -9.99 -1.14 -12.82
C ALA A 235 -9.80 -2.59 -12.36
N GLY A 236 -10.18 -3.56 -13.19
CA GLY A 236 -10.00 -4.99 -12.88
C GLY A 236 -8.52 -5.39 -12.76
N MET A 237 -7.65 -4.82 -13.55
CA MET A 237 -6.19 -5.04 -13.44
C MET A 237 -5.64 -4.44 -12.15
N ALA A 238 -6.10 -3.25 -11.77
CA ALA A 238 -5.72 -2.61 -10.52
C ALA A 238 -6.08 -3.48 -9.30
N ASP A 239 -7.31 -3.99 -9.26
CA ASP A 239 -7.78 -4.83 -8.16
C ASP A 239 -7.03 -6.17 -8.11
N HIS A 240 -6.74 -6.75 -9.28
CA HIS A 240 -5.95 -7.97 -9.37
C HIS A 240 -4.52 -7.76 -8.87
N CYS A 241 -3.84 -6.72 -9.35
CA CYS A 241 -2.47 -6.39 -8.90
C CYS A 241 -2.42 -6.13 -7.39
N ARG A 242 -3.34 -5.35 -6.86
CA ARG A 242 -3.42 -5.04 -5.42
C ARG A 242 -3.60 -6.30 -4.57
N ALA A 243 -4.51 -7.19 -4.97
CA ALA A 243 -4.72 -8.45 -4.26
C ALA A 243 -3.46 -9.33 -4.25
N ARG A 244 -2.71 -9.36 -5.37
CA ARG A 244 -1.44 -10.10 -5.46
C ARG A 244 -0.34 -9.44 -4.65
N PHE A 245 -0.24 -8.12 -4.71
CA PHE A 245 0.73 -7.37 -3.91
C PHE A 245 0.46 -7.52 -2.41
N ASP A 246 -0.79 -7.54 -1.99
CA ASP A 246 -1.16 -7.77 -0.60
C ASP A 246 -0.74 -9.16 -0.12
N GLY A 247 -0.81 -10.19 -0.97
CA GLY A 247 -0.28 -11.53 -0.65
C GLY A 247 1.26 -11.58 -0.63
N TRP A 248 1.92 -10.97 -1.62
CA TRP A 248 3.39 -10.98 -1.70
C TRP A 248 4.03 -10.25 -0.51
N ARG A 249 3.50 -9.10 -0.12
CA ARG A 249 4.03 -8.30 0.99
C ARG A 249 3.78 -8.88 2.38
N GLU A 250 3.13 -10.00 2.52
CA GLU A 250 3.04 -10.69 3.81
C GLU A 250 4.42 -11.14 4.28
N ASP A 251 5.26 -11.57 3.34
CA ASP A 251 6.59 -12.09 3.57
C ASP A 251 7.70 -11.20 3.00
N ASN A 252 7.35 -10.08 2.35
CA ASN A 252 8.29 -9.20 1.64
C ASN A 252 8.01 -7.72 1.90
N CYS A 253 9.03 -6.89 1.67
CA CYS A 253 8.92 -5.43 1.59
C CYS A 253 9.56 -4.95 0.29
N LEU A 254 8.95 -3.96 -0.36
CA LEU A 254 9.50 -3.39 -1.59
C LEU A 254 10.47 -2.25 -1.23
N LYS A 255 11.76 -2.56 -1.06
CA LYS A 255 12.81 -1.61 -0.65
C LYS A 255 13.98 -1.51 -1.61
N THR A 256 14.31 -2.59 -2.31
CA THR A 256 15.49 -2.72 -3.17
C THR A 256 15.10 -3.15 -4.59
N MET A 257 16.07 -3.13 -5.52
CA MET A 257 15.84 -3.64 -6.87
C MET A 257 15.64 -5.17 -6.90
N GLU A 258 16.24 -5.89 -5.94
CA GLU A 258 16.01 -7.32 -5.77
C GLU A 258 14.56 -7.59 -5.33
N ASP A 259 14.02 -6.76 -4.43
CA ASP A 259 12.61 -6.86 -4.04
C ASP A 259 11.69 -6.57 -5.22
N TRP A 260 12.04 -5.58 -6.06
CA TRP A 260 11.30 -5.28 -7.28
C TRP A 260 11.29 -6.47 -8.24
N ALA A 261 12.45 -7.04 -8.54
CA ALA A 261 12.54 -8.22 -9.40
C ALA A 261 11.76 -9.41 -8.84
N SER A 262 11.79 -9.61 -7.52
CA SER A 262 10.99 -10.63 -6.83
C SER A 262 9.49 -10.39 -6.96
N TRP A 263 9.06 -9.13 -6.85
CA TRP A 263 7.66 -8.76 -7.05
C TRP A 263 7.19 -8.97 -8.49
N GLU A 264 7.96 -8.52 -9.48
CA GLU A 264 7.63 -8.70 -10.91
C GLU A 264 7.50 -10.18 -11.25
N ASP A 265 8.46 -11.01 -10.84
CA ASP A 265 8.45 -12.44 -11.09
C ASP A 265 7.24 -13.13 -10.43
N TYR A 266 6.92 -12.75 -9.18
CA TYR A 266 5.71 -13.23 -8.51
C TYR A 266 4.43 -12.81 -9.25
N TYR A 267 4.34 -11.55 -9.67
CA TYR A 267 3.15 -11.03 -10.34
C TYR A 267 2.93 -11.66 -11.72
N GLU A 268 4.00 -11.80 -12.51
CA GLU A 268 3.95 -12.51 -13.80
C GLU A 268 3.53 -13.97 -13.62
N SER A 269 4.07 -14.65 -12.62
CA SER A 269 3.68 -16.03 -12.29
C SER A 269 2.20 -16.13 -11.93
N ALA A 270 1.69 -15.15 -11.15
CA ALA A 270 0.28 -15.08 -10.80
C ALA A 270 -0.61 -14.82 -12.03
N LEU A 271 -0.17 -13.98 -12.99
CA LEU A 271 -0.87 -13.75 -14.26
C LEU A 271 -0.88 -15.02 -15.12
N ALA A 272 0.23 -15.72 -15.22
CA ALA A 272 0.32 -16.99 -15.99
C ALA A 272 -0.65 -18.05 -15.44
N LEU A 273 -0.94 -18.02 -14.13
CA LEU A 273 -1.89 -18.92 -13.48
C LEU A 273 -3.37 -18.48 -13.61
N GLN A 274 -3.64 -17.27 -14.06
CA GLN A 274 -4.99 -16.68 -14.06
C GLN A 274 -6.00 -17.44 -14.97
N GLY A 275 -5.58 -18.15 -15.97
CA GLY A 275 -6.44 -18.99 -16.83
C GLY A 275 -6.48 -20.47 -16.43
N SER A 276 -5.71 -20.88 -15.42
CA SER A 276 -5.61 -22.26 -14.99
C SER A 276 -6.76 -22.65 -14.06
N LYS A 277 -7.12 -23.96 -14.03
CA LYS A 277 -8.06 -24.48 -13.01
C LYS A 277 -7.46 -24.46 -11.60
N MET A 278 -6.24 -24.00 -11.45
CA MET A 278 -5.60 -23.77 -10.16
C MET A 278 -6.16 -22.48 -9.57
N ARG A 279 -6.96 -22.60 -8.50
CA ARG A 279 -7.34 -21.42 -7.72
C ARG A 279 -6.10 -20.93 -7.00
N VAL A 280 -5.48 -19.90 -7.54
CA VAL A 280 -4.47 -19.14 -6.82
C VAL A 280 -5.24 -18.32 -5.79
N ARG A 281 -5.29 -18.83 -4.56
CA ARG A 281 -5.64 -18.00 -3.40
C ARG A 281 -4.56 -16.94 -3.24
N GLU A 282 -4.77 -15.96 -2.39
CA GLU A 282 -3.82 -14.90 -2.02
C GLU A 282 -2.57 -15.44 -1.28
N ASP A 283 -2.12 -16.64 -1.64
CA ASP A 283 -0.95 -17.26 -1.05
C ASP A 283 0.29 -16.69 -1.73
N GLY A 284 1.27 -16.24 -0.98
CA GLY A 284 2.57 -15.76 -1.45
C GLY A 284 3.34 -16.79 -2.28
N SER A 285 4.58 -16.49 -2.62
CA SER A 285 5.47 -17.34 -3.43
C SER A 285 5.57 -18.78 -2.92
N LEU A 286 5.63 -18.97 -1.59
CA LEU A 286 5.64 -20.30 -0.98
C LEU A 286 4.33 -21.05 -1.18
N GLY A 287 3.18 -20.37 -1.23
CA GLY A 287 1.90 -21.02 -1.51
C GLY A 287 1.83 -21.59 -2.93
N ILE A 288 2.40 -20.89 -3.91
CA ILE A 288 2.54 -21.39 -5.30
C ILE A 288 3.45 -22.63 -5.30
N LEU A 289 4.64 -22.52 -4.72
CA LEU A 289 5.61 -23.62 -4.62
C LEU A 289 5.00 -24.85 -3.93
N THR A 290 4.34 -24.65 -2.78
CA THR A 290 3.70 -25.74 -2.03
C THR A 290 2.72 -26.53 -2.89
N ARG A 291 1.86 -25.85 -3.66
CA ARG A 291 0.87 -26.50 -4.53
C ARG A 291 1.53 -27.23 -5.67
N ILE A 292 2.52 -26.61 -6.31
CA ILE A 292 3.22 -27.23 -7.44
C ILE A 292 3.98 -28.48 -6.98
N LEU A 293 4.77 -28.38 -5.90
CA LEU A 293 5.49 -29.53 -5.35
C LEU A 293 4.55 -30.65 -4.90
N THR A 294 3.49 -30.31 -4.16
CA THR A 294 2.51 -31.32 -3.73
C THR A 294 1.90 -32.05 -4.92
N ARG A 295 1.52 -31.32 -5.97
CA ARG A 295 0.88 -31.91 -7.17
C ARG A 295 1.86 -32.74 -7.99
N SER A 296 3.06 -32.23 -8.25
CA SER A 296 4.09 -32.94 -9.02
C SER A 296 4.52 -34.24 -8.36
N LEU A 297 4.74 -34.21 -7.05
CA LEU A 297 5.08 -35.42 -6.28
C LEU A 297 3.91 -36.42 -6.25
N VAL A 298 2.71 -35.97 -5.92
CA VAL A 298 1.53 -36.85 -5.86
C VAL A 298 1.18 -37.48 -7.19
N GLN A 299 1.35 -36.73 -8.29
CA GLN A 299 1.07 -37.19 -9.65
C GLN A 299 2.25 -37.92 -10.30
N LYS A 300 3.43 -37.93 -9.68
CA LYS A 300 4.70 -38.42 -10.26
C LYS A 300 4.97 -37.84 -11.62
N ALA A 301 4.67 -36.53 -11.81
CA ALA A 301 4.64 -35.95 -13.13
C ALA A 301 6.04 -35.66 -13.69
N TRP A 302 6.97 -35.22 -12.84
CA TRP A 302 8.32 -34.81 -13.26
C TRP A 302 9.43 -35.61 -12.62
N PHE A 303 9.09 -36.41 -11.60
CA PHE A 303 10.03 -37.20 -10.82
C PHE A 303 9.40 -38.54 -10.45
N ASP A 304 9.99 -39.64 -10.93
CA ASP A 304 9.50 -40.97 -10.57
C ASP A 304 10.03 -41.41 -9.21
N HIS A 305 9.12 -41.81 -8.34
CA HIS A 305 9.40 -42.19 -6.96
C HIS A 305 8.34 -43.15 -6.40
N THR A 306 8.65 -43.78 -5.27
CA THR A 306 7.74 -44.71 -4.60
C THR A 306 7.08 -44.18 -3.35
N MET A 307 7.27 -42.86 -3.04
CA MET A 307 6.74 -42.23 -1.84
C MET A 307 5.22 -42.35 -1.72
N THR A 308 4.75 -42.66 -0.53
CA THR A 308 3.34 -42.63 -0.14
C THR A 308 2.89 -41.18 0.15
N TYR A 309 1.59 -40.93 0.22
CA TYR A 309 1.07 -39.61 0.60
C TYR A 309 1.55 -39.13 1.97
N GLY A 310 1.79 -40.08 2.90
CA GLY A 310 2.36 -39.76 4.22
C GLY A 310 3.80 -39.28 4.13
N GLU A 311 4.62 -39.97 3.34
CA GLU A 311 6.02 -39.58 3.10
C GLU A 311 6.15 -38.27 2.35
N ILE A 312 5.30 -38.03 1.34
CA ILE A 312 5.24 -36.71 0.66
C ILE A 312 4.87 -35.60 1.62
N SER A 313 3.85 -35.81 2.46
CA SER A 313 3.44 -34.85 3.49
C SER A 313 4.59 -34.59 4.49
N ALA A 314 5.29 -35.61 4.94
CA ALA A 314 6.42 -35.48 5.86
C ALA A 314 7.61 -34.74 5.19
N LEU A 315 7.96 -35.10 3.95
CA LEU A 315 9.00 -34.43 3.18
C LEU A 315 8.73 -32.94 3.03
N LEU A 316 7.53 -32.56 2.56
CA LEU A 316 7.19 -31.16 2.37
C LEU A 316 7.16 -30.38 3.69
N THR A 317 6.65 -30.99 4.75
CA THR A 317 6.64 -30.38 6.09
C THR A 317 8.07 -30.17 6.63
N SER A 318 8.97 -31.11 6.40
CA SER A 318 10.38 -31.01 6.84
C SER A 318 11.16 -29.88 6.18
N VAL A 319 10.77 -29.48 4.98
CA VAL A 319 11.38 -28.36 4.26
C VAL A 319 10.66 -27.03 4.49
N GLY A 320 9.72 -26.97 5.44
CA GLY A 320 9.00 -25.74 5.80
C GLY A 320 7.69 -25.51 5.04
N LEU A 321 7.21 -26.50 4.28
CA LEU A 321 5.92 -26.44 3.57
C LEU A 321 4.89 -27.36 4.24
N PRO A 322 4.11 -26.91 5.21
CA PRO A 322 3.16 -27.75 5.93
C PRO A 322 2.02 -28.22 5.02
N VAL A 323 2.00 -29.50 4.70
CA VAL A 323 0.98 -30.14 3.85
C VAL A 323 0.41 -31.35 4.56
N THR A 324 -0.91 -31.49 4.62
CA THR A 324 -1.57 -32.65 5.21
C THR A 324 -1.68 -33.81 4.21
N VAL A 325 -1.77 -35.03 4.70
CA VAL A 325 -2.02 -36.23 3.90
C VAL A 325 -3.31 -36.09 3.05
N ASP A 326 -4.34 -35.47 3.58
CA ASP A 326 -5.58 -35.24 2.85
C ASP A 326 -5.42 -34.22 1.71
N THR A 327 -4.57 -33.20 1.91
CA THR A 327 -4.18 -32.30 0.82
C THR A 327 -3.48 -33.06 -0.32
N CYS A 328 -2.57 -33.99 0.03
CA CYS A 328 -1.92 -34.86 -0.96
C CYS A 328 -2.95 -35.69 -1.73
N LYS A 329 -3.87 -36.38 -1.04
CA LYS A 329 -4.93 -37.18 -1.70
C LYS A 329 -5.76 -36.37 -2.70
N ASN A 330 -6.14 -35.14 -2.30
CA ASN A 330 -6.96 -34.24 -3.11
C ASN A 330 -6.19 -33.66 -4.31
N SER A 331 -4.87 -33.71 -4.29
CA SER A 331 -4.01 -33.19 -5.36
C SER A 331 -3.81 -34.16 -6.56
N LYS A 332 -4.28 -35.41 -6.47
CA LYS A 332 -4.06 -36.47 -7.47
C LYS A 332 -4.53 -36.12 -8.90
N ARG A 333 -5.58 -35.30 -9.05
CA ARG A 333 -6.17 -34.93 -10.35
C ARG A 333 -6.18 -33.40 -10.57
N ALA A 334 -5.45 -32.65 -9.77
CA ALA A 334 -5.39 -31.21 -9.90
C ALA A 334 -4.51 -30.80 -11.09
N ALA A 335 -4.83 -29.67 -11.73
CA ALA A 335 -3.98 -29.12 -12.80
C ALA A 335 -2.55 -28.86 -12.26
N LEU A 336 -1.54 -29.16 -13.09
CA LEU A 336 -0.13 -28.97 -12.79
C LEU A 336 0.50 -28.08 -13.88
N PRO A 337 0.42 -26.76 -13.74
CA PRO A 337 1.07 -25.86 -14.68
C PRO A 337 2.59 -25.89 -14.48
N GLU A 338 3.31 -25.66 -15.59
CA GLU A 338 4.77 -25.60 -15.61
C GLU A 338 5.26 -24.15 -15.68
N ASN A 339 6.49 -23.92 -15.24
CA ASN A 339 7.21 -22.65 -15.38
C ASN A 339 6.52 -21.45 -14.66
N VAL A 340 5.86 -21.70 -13.55
CA VAL A 340 5.04 -20.70 -12.83
C VAL A 340 5.52 -20.41 -11.39
N VAL A 341 6.63 -20.99 -10.96
CA VAL A 341 7.18 -20.75 -9.62
C VAL A 341 8.02 -19.48 -9.65
N PRO A 342 7.74 -18.48 -8.80
CA PRO A 342 8.52 -17.24 -8.73
C PRO A 342 9.89 -17.49 -8.09
N VAL A 343 10.93 -16.77 -8.56
CA VAL A 343 12.29 -16.85 -8.04
C VAL A 343 12.45 -15.86 -6.86
N THR A 344 12.09 -16.31 -5.67
CA THR A 344 12.27 -15.51 -4.43
C THR A 344 13.29 -16.16 -3.50
N GLY A 345 13.87 -15.38 -2.58
CA GLY A 345 14.84 -15.91 -1.62
C GLY A 345 14.27 -17.05 -0.75
N GLU A 346 12.98 -16.99 -0.40
CA GLU A 346 12.31 -18.02 0.38
C GLU A 346 12.06 -19.29 -0.43
N VAL A 347 11.62 -19.16 -1.69
CA VAL A 347 11.49 -20.29 -2.62
C VAL A 347 12.81 -20.99 -2.79
N LEU A 348 13.90 -20.26 -3.00
CA LEU A 348 15.24 -20.85 -3.17
C LEU A 348 15.72 -21.55 -1.90
N ARG A 349 15.47 -20.98 -0.70
CA ARG A 349 15.79 -21.65 0.58
C ARG A 349 15.07 -22.98 0.74
N VAL A 350 13.77 -23.01 0.46
CA VAL A 350 12.97 -24.24 0.53
C VAL A 350 13.45 -25.27 -0.49
N LEU A 351 13.75 -24.82 -1.71
CA LEU A 351 14.29 -25.71 -2.75
C LEU A 351 15.68 -26.25 -2.40
N ALA A 352 16.55 -25.46 -1.80
CA ALA A 352 17.84 -25.94 -1.30
C ALA A 352 17.67 -27.03 -0.24
N LEU A 353 16.69 -26.90 0.66
CA LEU A 353 16.36 -27.93 1.63
C LEU A 353 15.73 -29.17 0.98
N LEU A 354 14.89 -29.01 -0.03
CA LEU A 354 14.29 -30.10 -0.76
C LEU A 354 15.36 -30.90 -1.53
N LEU A 355 16.25 -30.23 -2.25
CA LEU A 355 17.31 -30.87 -3.03
C LEU A 355 18.34 -31.62 -2.15
N ARG A 356 18.54 -31.23 -0.90
CA ARG A 356 19.33 -32.02 0.05
C ARG A 356 18.69 -33.37 0.39
N GLN A 357 17.37 -33.47 0.36
CA GLN A 357 16.63 -34.71 0.67
C GLN A 357 16.31 -35.50 -0.61
N VAL A 358 16.09 -34.79 -1.72
CA VAL A 358 15.74 -35.35 -3.04
C VAL A 358 16.60 -34.66 -4.10
N PRO A 359 17.90 -35.02 -4.24
CA PRO A 359 18.84 -34.33 -5.15
C PRO A 359 18.43 -34.40 -6.63
N GLU A 360 17.71 -35.44 -7.00
CA GLU A 360 17.28 -35.72 -8.40
C GLU A 360 15.98 -34.98 -8.78
N TYR A 361 15.39 -34.17 -7.89
CA TYR A 361 14.17 -33.43 -8.22
C TYR A 361 14.45 -32.37 -9.29
N PRO A 362 13.71 -32.37 -10.43
CA PRO A 362 14.00 -31.48 -11.56
C PRO A 362 13.55 -30.04 -11.26
N LEU A 363 14.39 -29.07 -11.59
CA LEU A 363 14.09 -27.64 -11.46
C LEU A 363 13.46 -27.07 -12.74
N GLU A 364 13.71 -27.70 -13.89
CA GLU A 364 13.28 -27.21 -15.21
C GLU A 364 11.78 -26.97 -15.33
N PRO A 365 10.89 -27.82 -14.79
CA PRO A 365 9.46 -27.59 -14.88
C PRO A 365 8.94 -26.52 -13.89
N LEU A 366 9.74 -26.11 -12.91
CA LEU A 366 9.33 -25.12 -11.91
C LEU A 366 9.44 -23.70 -12.46
N PHE A 367 10.51 -23.41 -13.19
CA PHE A 367 10.91 -22.05 -13.57
C PHE A 367 10.91 -21.85 -15.08
N LYS A 368 10.75 -20.60 -15.50
CA LYS A 368 10.94 -20.20 -16.89
C LYS A 368 12.37 -20.53 -17.35
N PRO A 369 12.56 -21.01 -18.60
CA PRO A 369 13.89 -21.40 -19.08
C PRO A 369 14.96 -20.31 -18.93
N GLU A 370 14.62 -19.06 -19.16
CA GLU A 370 15.51 -17.90 -19.04
C GLU A 370 15.97 -17.61 -17.61
N ARG A 371 15.31 -18.17 -16.60
CA ARG A 371 15.64 -17.98 -15.18
C ARG A 371 16.44 -19.14 -14.58
N LEU A 372 16.54 -20.26 -15.28
CA LEU A 372 17.14 -21.49 -14.74
C LEU A 372 18.59 -21.33 -14.34
N ASP A 373 19.39 -20.64 -15.13
CA ASP A 373 20.83 -20.44 -14.84
C ASP A 373 21.01 -19.57 -13.59
N GLU A 374 20.21 -18.55 -13.44
CA GLU A 374 20.19 -17.73 -12.21
C GLU A 374 19.80 -18.57 -10.97
N VAL A 375 18.72 -19.36 -11.07
CA VAL A 375 18.27 -20.24 -10.00
C VAL A 375 19.37 -21.22 -9.59
N LYS A 376 19.97 -21.92 -10.55
CA LYS A 376 21.06 -22.87 -10.30
C LYS A 376 22.27 -22.19 -9.65
N SER A 377 22.67 -21.03 -10.14
CA SER A 377 23.77 -20.25 -9.57
C SER A 377 23.50 -19.84 -8.12
N ARG A 378 22.29 -19.34 -7.82
CA ARG A 378 21.90 -18.93 -6.47
C ARG A 378 21.79 -20.11 -5.51
N LEU A 379 21.25 -21.25 -5.94
CA LEU A 379 21.19 -22.47 -5.11
C LEU A 379 22.61 -22.95 -4.76
N ASN A 380 23.52 -22.99 -5.71
CA ASN A 380 24.91 -23.38 -5.48
C ASN A 380 25.62 -22.43 -4.49
N SER A 381 25.34 -21.12 -4.55
CA SER A 381 25.92 -20.15 -3.59
C SER A 381 25.40 -20.33 -2.16
N MET A 382 24.15 -20.82 -2.00
CA MET A 382 23.57 -21.14 -0.69
C MET A 382 24.16 -22.39 -0.05
N GLU A 383 24.62 -23.36 -0.84
CA GLU A 383 25.29 -24.55 -0.33
C GLU A 383 26.69 -24.25 0.23
N ILE A 384 27.42 -23.32 -0.39
CA ILE A 384 28.78 -22.95 0.02
C ILE A 384 28.79 -22.16 1.32
N SER A 385 27.75 -21.39 1.62
CA SER A 385 27.69 -20.55 2.85
C SER A 385 27.31 -21.33 4.13
N HIS A 386 27.02 -22.62 4.04
CA HIS A 386 26.66 -23.51 5.17
C HIS A 386 27.54 -24.76 5.29
N ALA A 387 28.62 -24.84 4.52
CA ALA A 387 29.69 -25.81 4.66
C ALA A 387 30.90 -25.17 5.38
#